data_fff541b3684e23882a35dd6825210daa
#
_entry.id   fff541b3684e23882a35dd6825210daa
#
_cell.length_a   1.000
_cell.length_b   1.000
_cell.length_c   1.000
_cell.angle_alpha   90.00
_cell.angle_beta   90.00
_cell.angle_gamma   90.00
#
_symmetry.space_group_name_H-M   'P 1'
#
loop_
_entity.id
_entity.type
_entity.pdbx_description
1 polymer ?
#
loop_
_entity_poly.entity_id
_entity_poly.type
_entity_poly.pdbx_seq_one_letter_code
_entity_poly.pdbx_strand_id
1 'polypeptide(L)'
;MSFRNVYGYDWSENGWRMCNRDECDIVRIPELYLTETAPIRKGAPLTILGAWMYWYDRNVEEILTSIWGWSAGNDVANSNHLSGTAIDLCAPKYPWGSKVMPAAKVNKVIEGLKLFSLDGTAENSLVFWGRTWSKPDEMHYQMHFREGDPRNEQFAQKLRDGYLGIYKSAPPVVAPPVLDPIARHQKFLKEASERELMVYIAEQLGPGHPEWPSKGKTLRDKVFGL
;
A
#
# COMPACT_ATOMS: atom_id res chain seq x y z
N MET A 1 13.63 20.85 -7.03
CA MET A 1 12.45 19.94 -7.03
C MET A 1 11.83 20.01 -8.41
N SER A 2 11.81 18.93 -9.16
CA SER A 2 11.15 18.92 -10.46
C SER A 2 9.63 18.88 -10.23
N PHE A 3 8.90 19.78 -10.84
CA PHE A 3 7.44 19.72 -10.90
C PHE A 3 7.09 18.66 -11.93
N ARG A 4 6.49 17.55 -11.46
CA ARG A 4 5.93 16.55 -12.37
C ARG A 4 4.48 16.90 -12.66
N ASN A 5 4.15 17.03 -13.95
CA ASN A 5 2.78 17.15 -14.44
C ASN A 5 2.37 15.82 -15.07
N VAL A 6 1.22 15.30 -14.69
CA VAL A 6 0.68 14.04 -15.24
C VAL A 6 -0.75 14.29 -15.69
N TYR A 7 -1.02 14.06 -16.97
CA TYR A 7 -2.33 14.28 -17.60
C TYR A 7 -2.91 15.69 -17.38
N GLY A 8 -2.05 16.71 -17.24
CA GLY A 8 -2.44 18.09 -16.98
C GLY A 8 -2.59 18.45 -15.50
N TYR A 9 -2.34 17.54 -14.57
CA TYR A 9 -2.41 17.76 -13.13
C TYR A 9 -1.01 17.84 -12.52
N ASP A 10 -0.81 18.83 -11.65
CA ASP A 10 0.38 18.96 -10.80
C ASP A 10 0.17 18.33 -9.40
N TRP A 11 -1.09 18.12 -9.02
CA TRP A 11 -1.53 17.67 -7.72
C TRP A 11 -2.48 16.47 -7.84
N SER A 12 -2.31 15.50 -6.96
CA SER A 12 -3.24 14.39 -6.80
C SER A 12 -4.53 14.82 -6.06
N GLU A 13 -5.53 13.96 -6.09
CA GLU A 13 -6.85 14.22 -5.49
C GLU A 13 -6.77 14.64 -4.02
N ASN A 14 -5.89 14.02 -3.24
CA ASN A 14 -5.68 14.33 -1.81
C ASN A 14 -4.79 15.55 -1.56
N GLY A 15 -4.45 16.34 -2.57
CA GLY A 15 -3.70 17.58 -2.46
C GLY A 15 -2.20 17.39 -2.19
N TRP A 16 -1.63 16.30 -2.69
CA TRP A 16 -0.19 16.09 -2.73
C TRP A 16 0.35 16.36 -4.15
N ARG A 17 1.49 17.05 -4.23
CA ARG A 17 2.16 17.29 -5.50
C ARG A 17 2.57 15.98 -6.18
N MET A 18 2.35 15.87 -7.49
CA MET A 18 2.83 14.72 -8.27
C MET A 18 4.35 14.55 -8.08
N CYS A 19 4.82 13.33 -7.97
CA CYS A 19 6.24 13.05 -7.73
C CYS A 19 6.81 12.04 -8.71
N ASN A 20 8.13 12.07 -8.86
CA ASN A 20 8.88 11.07 -9.62
C ASN A 20 9.21 9.86 -8.73
N ARG A 21 9.62 8.75 -9.37
CA ARG A 21 9.97 7.52 -8.66
C ARG A 21 11.12 7.71 -7.66
N ASP A 22 12.08 8.55 -7.95
CA ASP A 22 13.24 8.85 -7.09
C ASP A 22 12.87 9.64 -5.82
N GLU A 23 11.69 10.28 -5.80
CA GLU A 23 11.10 10.90 -4.61
C GLU A 23 10.40 9.88 -3.69
N CYS A 24 10.29 8.62 -4.12
CA CYS A 24 9.72 7.51 -3.36
C CYS A 24 10.79 6.57 -2.82
N ASP A 25 10.43 5.82 -1.78
CA ASP A 25 11.23 4.73 -1.24
C ASP A 25 10.33 3.54 -0.92
N ILE A 26 10.94 2.40 -0.60
CA ILE A 26 10.25 1.16 -0.28
C ILE A 26 10.33 0.91 1.22
N VAL A 27 9.19 0.66 1.84
CA VAL A 27 9.15 0.22 3.24
C VAL A 27 9.67 -1.22 3.31
N ARG A 28 10.74 -1.41 4.08
CA ARG A 28 11.29 -2.74 4.33
C ARG A 28 10.76 -3.26 5.66
N ILE A 29 9.70 -4.03 5.58
CA ILE A 29 9.14 -4.75 6.72
C ILE A 29 9.35 -6.24 6.43
N PRO A 30 10.30 -6.92 7.13
CA PRO A 30 10.71 -8.29 6.80
C PRO A 30 9.55 -9.29 6.81
N GLU A 31 8.52 -9.02 7.59
CA GLU A 31 7.33 -9.87 7.71
C GLU A 31 6.38 -9.75 6.52
N LEU A 32 6.45 -8.65 5.74
CA LEU A 32 5.54 -8.45 4.61
C LEU A 32 6.15 -8.97 3.32
N TYR A 33 5.44 -9.88 2.69
CA TYR A 33 5.77 -10.35 1.35
C TYR A 33 5.46 -9.25 0.31
N LEU A 34 6.36 -9.07 -0.67
CA LEU A 34 6.19 -8.15 -1.80
C LEU A 34 6.05 -6.64 -1.42
N THR A 35 6.57 -6.21 -0.28
CA THR A 35 6.58 -4.77 0.07
C THR A 35 7.42 -3.92 -0.88
N GLU A 36 8.45 -4.50 -1.49
CA GLU A 36 9.28 -3.82 -2.49
C GLU A 36 8.52 -3.39 -3.74
N THR A 37 7.33 -3.90 -3.95
CA THR A 37 6.45 -3.48 -5.06
C THR A 37 5.67 -2.21 -4.77
N ALA A 38 5.71 -1.69 -3.54
CA ALA A 38 4.98 -0.51 -3.10
C ALA A 38 5.89 0.70 -2.86
N PRO A 39 6.38 1.40 -3.89
CA PRO A 39 7.09 2.64 -3.68
C PRO A 39 6.14 3.70 -3.12
N ILE A 40 6.54 4.36 -2.03
CA ILE A 40 5.77 5.39 -1.35
C ILE A 40 6.62 6.65 -1.24
N ARG A 41 6.00 7.82 -1.37
CA ARG A 41 6.67 9.11 -1.22
C ARG A 41 7.41 9.19 0.12
N LYS A 42 8.67 9.62 0.08
CA LYS A 42 9.53 9.80 1.26
C LYS A 42 8.92 10.77 2.28
N GLY A 43 9.28 10.61 3.55
CA GLY A 43 8.78 11.42 4.66
C GLY A 43 7.57 10.81 5.36
N ALA A 44 6.61 11.65 5.75
CA ALA A 44 5.42 11.22 6.47
C ALA A 44 4.60 10.13 5.75
N PRO A 45 4.38 10.20 4.41
CA PRO A 45 3.66 9.14 3.70
C PRO A 45 4.32 7.76 3.84
N LEU A 46 5.64 7.68 3.66
CA LEU A 46 6.39 6.43 3.80
C LEU A 46 6.23 5.85 5.21
N THR A 47 6.31 6.70 6.23
CA THR A 47 6.16 6.28 7.63
C THR A 47 4.75 5.82 7.93
N ILE A 48 3.73 6.61 7.54
CA ILE A 48 2.33 6.33 7.91
C ILE A 48 1.76 5.16 7.13
N LEU A 49 1.91 5.14 5.81
CA LEU A 49 1.38 4.05 4.98
C LEU A 49 2.17 2.76 5.19
N GLY A 50 3.49 2.85 5.47
CA GLY A 50 4.28 1.69 5.88
C GLY A 50 3.80 1.08 7.19
N ALA A 51 3.52 1.92 8.19
CA ALA A 51 2.92 1.46 9.45
C ALA A 51 1.52 0.87 9.24
N TRP A 52 0.72 1.47 8.34
CA TRP A 52 -0.60 0.95 7.99
C TRP A 52 -0.53 -0.45 7.37
N MET A 53 0.37 -0.69 6.40
CA MET A 53 0.58 -2.02 5.82
C MET A 53 0.87 -3.06 6.89
N TYR A 54 1.82 -2.76 7.79
CA TYR A 54 2.20 -3.64 8.88
C TYR A 54 1.04 -3.94 9.84
N TRP A 55 0.28 -2.89 10.20
CA TRP A 55 -0.88 -3.04 11.07
C TRP A 55 -1.99 -3.85 10.38
N TYR A 56 -2.27 -3.58 9.11
CA TYR A 56 -3.28 -4.27 8.32
C TYR A 56 -2.98 -5.76 8.21
N ASP A 57 -1.75 -6.12 7.86
CA ASP A 57 -1.31 -7.51 7.72
C ASP A 57 -1.55 -8.33 8.99
N ARG A 58 -1.37 -7.72 10.15
CA ARG A 58 -1.51 -8.40 11.45
C ARG A 58 -2.93 -8.43 12.00
N ASN A 59 -3.76 -7.46 11.67
CA ASN A 59 -5.04 -7.25 12.34
C ASN A 59 -6.26 -7.45 11.44
N VAL A 60 -6.12 -7.27 10.13
CA VAL A 60 -7.22 -7.39 9.16
C VAL A 60 -7.12 -8.69 8.39
N GLU A 61 -6.05 -8.85 7.62
CA GLU A 61 -5.71 -10.08 6.91
C GLU A 61 -4.27 -10.06 6.42
N GLU A 62 -3.72 -11.23 6.25
CA GLU A 62 -2.38 -11.45 5.74
C GLU A 62 -2.27 -10.97 4.28
N ILE A 63 -1.29 -10.10 4.00
CA ILE A 63 -1.04 -9.58 2.65
C ILE A 63 -0.19 -10.60 1.90
N LEU A 64 -0.80 -11.33 0.97
CA LEU A 64 -0.18 -12.41 0.21
C LEU A 64 0.01 -12.08 -1.28
N THR A 65 -0.43 -10.89 -1.72
CA THR A 65 -0.31 -10.41 -3.11
C THR A 65 0.50 -9.14 -3.17
N SER A 66 0.91 -8.74 -4.38
CA SER A 66 1.63 -7.49 -4.60
C SER A 66 0.90 -6.30 -3.98
N ILE A 67 1.66 -5.41 -3.38
CA ILE A 67 1.18 -4.13 -2.88
C ILE A 67 1.45 -3.08 -3.96
N TRP A 68 0.44 -2.36 -4.40
CA TRP A 68 0.59 -1.31 -5.39
C TRP A 68 0.77 0.04 -4.69
N GLY A 69 1.81 0.77 -5.04
CA GLY A 69 2.13 2.09 -4.51
C GLY A 69 2.22 3.13 -5.62
N TRP A 70 3.31 3.90 -5.66
CA TRP A 70 3.54 4.89 -6.70
C TRP A 70 3.50 4.28 -8.10
N SER A 71 2.90 5.00 -9.03
CA SER A 71 2.84 4.64 -10.45
C SER A 71 3.22 5.82 -11.35
N ALA A 72 3.82 5.50 -12.50
CA ALA A 72 4.18 6.51 -13.49
C ALA A 72 2.96 7.05 -14.26
N GLY A 73 1.94 6.23 -14.42
CA GLY A 73 0.64 6.54 -15.01
C GLY A 73 -0.47 5.83 -14.26
N ASN A 74 -1.72 6.25 -14.44
CA ASN A 74 -2.89 5.67 -13.80
C ASN A 74 -4.13 5.91 -14.65
N ASP A 75 -5.14 5.04 -14.53
CA ASP A 75 -6.43 5.23 -15.22
C ASP A 75 -7.23 6.42 -14.68
N VAL A 76 -6.96 6.83 -13.44
CA VAL A 76 -7.50 8.04 -12.82
C VAL A 76 -6.46 9.16 -12.97
N ALA A 77 -6.77 10.20 -13.71
CA ALA A 77 -5.81 11.23 -14.13
C ALA A 77 -5.13 11.99 -12.99
N ASN A 78 -5.79 12.15 -11.84
CA ASN A 78 -5.25 12.79 -10.63
C ASN A 78 -5.12 11.80 -9.46
N SER A 79 -4.91 10.52 -9.75
CA SER A 79 -4.77 9.46 -8.74
C SER A 79 -3.68 9.77 -7.71
N ASN A 80 -3.91 9.36 -6.47
CA ASN A 80 -2.97 9.52 -5.36
C ASN A 80 -1.75 8.59 -5.46
N HIS A 81 -1.82 7.55 -6.30
CA HIS A 81 -0.64 6.76 -6.70
C HIS A 81 0.39 7.60 -7.46
N LEU A 82 -0.03 8.58 -8.26
CA LEU A 82 0.86 9.45 -9.03
C LEU A 82 1.69 10.39 -8.15
N SER A 83 1.25 10.66 -6.92
CA SER A 83 1.98 11.40 -5.90
C SER A 83 2.72 10.51 -4.89
N GLY A 84 2.60 9.18 -5.03
CA GLY A 84 3.19 8.22 -4.09
C GLY A 84 2.56 8.24 -2.69
N THR A 85 1.31 8.68 -2.59
CA THR A 85 0.59 8.85 -1.32
C THR A 85 -0.61 7.92 -1.16
N ALA A 86 -0.66 6.86 -1.96
CA ALA A 86 -1.64 5.78 -1.88
C ALA A 86 -0.99 4.41 -2.04
N ILE A 87 -1.65 3.42 -1.47
CA ILE A 87 -1.33 2.00 -1.61
C ILE A 87 -2.61 1.20 -1.80
N ASP A 88 -2.52 0.13 -2.59
CA ASP A 88 -3.59 -0.87 -2.70
C ASP A 88 -3.13 -2.18 -2.06
N LEU A 89 -3.96 -2.70 -1.16
CA LEU A 89 -3.73 -3.94 -0.42
C LEU A 89 -4.72 -5.01 -0.86
N CYS A 90 -4.21 -6.21 -1.10
CA CYS A 90 -5.03 -7.36 -1.49
C CYS A 90 -5.92 -7.08 -2.73
N ALA A 91 -5.41 -6.33 -3.70
CA ALA A 91 -6.15 -5.86 -4.88
C ALA A 91 -6.94 -6.96 -5.62
N PRO A 92 -6.42 -8.20 -5.81
CA PRO A 92 -7.18 -9.26 -6.44
C PRO A 92 -8.47 -9.66 -5.71
N LYS A 93 -8.52 -9.47 -4.39
CA LYS A 93 -9.70 -9.79 -3.56
C LYS A 93 -10.77 -8.70 -3.60
N TYR A 94 -10.36 -7.43 -3.71
CA TYR A 94 -11.22 -6.27 -3.53
C TYR A 94 -11.29 -5.42 -4.79
N PRO A 95 -12.03 -5.88 -5.84
CA PRO A 95 -12.06 -5.18 -7.12
C PRO A 95 -12.69 -3.79 -7.02
N TRP A 96 -12.09 -2.84 -7.70
CA TRP A 96 -12.59 -1.47 -7.81
C TRP A 96 -14.07 -1.41 -8.23
N GLY A 97 -14.84 -0.57 -7.58
CA GLY A 97 -16.27 -0.39 -7.81
C GLY A 97 -17.16 -1.38 -7.05
N SER A 98 -16.59 -2.25 -6.21
CA SER A 98 -17.34 -3.27 -5.47
C SER A 98 -17.10 -3.18 -3.96
N LYS A 99 -18.13 -3.51 -3.17
CA LYS A 99 -18.03 -3.71 -1.71
C LYS A 99 -18.20 -5.18 -1.42
N VAL A 100 -17.08 -5.90 -1.35
CA VAL A 100 -17.06 -7.36 -1.16
C VAL A 100 -16.29 -7.79 0.10
N MET A 101 -15.67 -6.84 0.80
CA MET A 101 -14.95 -7.13 2.05
C MET A 101 -15.92 -7.61 3.13
N PRO A 102 -15.65 -8.76 3.78
CA PRO A 102 -16.48 -9.26 4.88
C PRO A 102 -16.61 -8.25 6.02
N ALA A 103 -17.83 -8.15 6.62
CA ALA A 103 -18.12 -7.17 7.66
C ALA A 103 -17.13 -7.20 8.84
N ALA A 104 -16.65 -8.38 9.23
CA ALA A 104 -15.65 -8.51 10.29
C ALA A 104 -14.34 -7.78 9.95
N LYS A 105 -13.87 -7.88 8.69
CA LYS A 105 -12.68 -7.16 8.22
C LYS A 105 -12.94 -5.67 8.09
N VAL A 106 -14.11 -5.27 7.60
CA VAL A 106 -14.55 -3.86 7.56
C VAL A 106 -14.45 -3.23 8.95
N ASN A 107 -14.96 -3.90 9.98
CA ASN A 107 -14.89 -3.43 11.37
C ASN A 107 -13.43 -3.30 11.84
N LYS A 108 -12.56 -4.25 11.48
CA LYS A 108 -11.13 -4.18 11.79
C LYS A 108 -10.45 -2.99 11.10
N VAL A 109 -10.75 -2.74 9.83
CA VAL A 109 -10.24 -1.55 9.13
C VAL A 109 -10.67 -0.27 9.86
N ILE A 110 -11.95 -0.15 10.26
CA ILE A 110 -12.45 1.01 11.00
C ILE A 110 -11.75 1.16 12.37
N GLU A 111 -11.51 0.05 13.09
CA GLU A 111 -10.70 0.07 14.31
C GLU A 111 -9.30 0.63 14.06
N GLY A 112 -8.65 0.19 12.98
CA GLY A 112 -7.34 0.69 12.55
C GLY A 112 -7.35 2.17 12.23
N LEU A 113 -8.35 2.64 11.47
CA LEU A 113 -8.47 4.06 11.15
C LEU A 113 -8.54 4.92 12.41
N LYS A 114 -9.23 4.48 13.47
CA LYS A 114 -9.25 5.17 14.76
C LYS A 114 -7.86 5.20 15.42
N LEU A 115 -7.11 4.13 15.36
CA LEU A 115 -5.74 4.07 15.89
C LEU A 115 -4.79 4.97 15.09
N PHE A 116 -5.01 5.12 13.79
CA PHE A 116 -4.22 5.98 12.90
C PHE A 116 -4.73 7.43 12.88
N SER A 117 -5.28 7.91 13.98
CA SER A 117 -5.70 9.29 14.18
C SER A 117 -5.05 9.93 15.39
N LEU A 118 -5.12 11.25 15.48
CA LEU A 118 -4.64 12.00 16.64
C LEU A 118 -5.71 12.12 17.75
N ASP A 119 -6.98 11.98 17.39
CA ASP A 119 -8.12 12.16 18.29
C ASP A 119 -8.92 10.87 18.57
N GLY A 120 -8.51 9.74 18.00
CA GLY A 120 -9.17 8.44 18.17
C GLY A 120 -10.42 8.25 17.31
N THR A 121 -10.69 9.13 16.35
CA THR A 121 -11.83 9.02 15.43
C THR A 121 -11.40 8.52 14.04
N ALA A 122 -12.24 7.74 13.38
CA ALA A 122 -11.94 7.24 12.05
C ALA A 122 -12.02 8.35 10.98
N GLU A 123 -12.85 9.36 11.22
CA GLU A 123 -13.05 10.52 10.34
C GLU A 123 -11.81 11.39 10.23
N ASN A 124 -11.01 11.46 11.30
CA ASN A 124 -9.75 12.22 11.36
C ASN A 124 -8.51 11.31 11.28
N SER A 125 -8.65 10.12 10.74
CA SER A 125 -7.53 9.23 10.48
C SER A 125 -6.52 9.87 9.54
N LEU A 126 -5.22 9.61 9.73
CA LEU A 126 -4.15 9.99 8.79
C LEU A 126 -4.19 9.14 7.50
N VAL A 127 -4.91 8.01 7.56
CA VAL A 127 -5.16 7.13 6.43
C VAL A 127 -6.63 7.23 6.04
N PHE A 128 -6.91 7.55 4.79
CA PHE A 128 -8.25 7.51 4.21
C PHE A 128 -8.46 6.17 3.50
N TRP A 129 -9.67 5.62 3.59
CA TRP A 129 -10.06 4.37 2.95
C TRP A 129 -11.06 4.60 1.81
N GLY A 130 -10.72 4.18 0.60
CA GLY A 130 -11.52 4.38 -0.62
C GLY A 130 -12.89 3.69 -0.64
N ARG A 131 -13.19 2.80 0.32
CA ARG A 131 -14.52 2.18 0.48
C ARG A 131 -15.66 3.19 0.57
N THR A 132 -15.40 4.39 1.06
CA THR A 132 -16.43 5.43 1.25
C THR A 132 -16.76 6.24 0.00
N TRP A 133 -15.97 6.10 -1.05
CA TRP A 133 -16.23 6.77 -2.33
C TRP A 133 -17.55 6.31 -2.97
N SER A 134 -18.14 7.15 -3.84
CA SER A 134 -19.32 6.81 -4.64
C SER A 134 -19.08 5.58 -5.53
N LYS A 135 -17.88 5.44 -6.09
CA LYS A 135 -17.36 4.22 -6.69
C LYS A 135 -16.37 3.62 -5.68
N PRO A 136 -16.78 2.65 -4.87
CA PRO A 136 -15.99 2.19 -3.74
C PRO A 136 -14.71 1.50 -4.20
N ASP A 137 -13.65 1.65 -3.39
CA ASP A 137 -12.37 1.02 -3.61
C ASP A 137 -11.85 0.47 -2.27
N GLU A 138 -12.13 -0.81 -2.01
CA GLU A 138 -11.81 -1.44 -0.72
C GLU A 138 -10.35 -1.81 -0.57
N MET A 139 -9.60 -1.94 -1.67
CA MET A 139 -8.14 -2.16 -1.63
C MET A 139 -7.37 -0.88 -1.33
N HIS A 140 -7.95 0.31 -1.61
CA HIS A 140 -7.26 1.59 -1.65
C HIS A 140 -7.18 2.30 -0.31
N TYR A 141 -5.97 2.60 0.13
CA TYR A 141 -5.63 3.38 1.31
C TYR A 141 -4.67 4.50 0.94
N GLN A 142 -4.94 5.73 1.40
CA GLN A 142 -4.16 6.92 1.02
C GLN A 142 -3.92 7.84 2.20
N MET A 143 -2.98 8.77 2.05
CA MET A 143 -2.87 9.91 2.98
C MET A 143 -4.16 10.71 2.96
N HIS A 144 -4.72 10.98 4.13
CA HIS A 144 -5.98 11.72 4.24
C HIS A 144 -5.75 13.22 4.10
N PHE A 145 -4.72 13.76 4.73
CA PHE A 145 -4.45 15.20 4.76
C PHE A 145 -3.46 15.58 3.67
N ARG A 146 -3.70 16.78 3.08
CA ARG A 146 -2.88 17.34 2.00
C ARG A 146 -1.40 17.51 2.38
N GLU A 147 -0.56 17.72 1.39
CA GLU A 147 0.86 18.06 1.58
C GLU A 147 1.00 19.32 2.46
N GLY A 148 1.94 19.28 3.40
CA GLY A 148 2.19 20.40 4.34
C GLY A 148 1.24 20.47 5.54
N ASP A 149 0.22 19.63 5.64
CA ASP A 149 -0.60 19.56 6.87
C ASP A 149 0.26 19.06 8.04
N PRO A 150 0.33 19.81 9.16
CA PRO A 150 1.21 19.46 10.29
C PRO A 150 0.87 18.13 10.95
N ARG A 151 -0.38 17.67 10.84
CA ARG A 151 -0.82 16.37 11.40
C ARG A 151 -0.06 15.20 10.79
N ASN A 152 0.32 15.31 9.51
CA ASN A 152 1.09 14.27 8.83
C ASN A 152 2.42 14.01 9.55
N GLU A 153 3.21 15.03 9.78
CA GLU A 153 4.50 14.87 10.44
C GLU A 153 4.37 14.58 11.93
N GLN A 154 3.40 15.19 12.61
CA GLN A 154 3.12 14.90 14.02
C GLN A 154 2.81 13.42 14.24
N PHE A 155 1.97 12.82 13.41
CA PHE A 155 1.63 11.40 13.54
C PHE A 155 2.78 10.50 13.10
N ALA A 156 3.49 10.85 12.03
CA ALA A 156 4.67 10.12 11.61
C ALA A 156 5.74 10.09 12.72
N GLN A 157 5.94 11.21 13.43
CA GLN A 157 6.84 11.25 14.58
C GLN A 157 6.34 10.37 15.73
N LYS A 158 5.05 10.41 16.04
CA LYS A 158 4.43 9.53 17.06
C LYS A 158 4.70 8.04 16.76
N LEU A 159 4.61 7.63 15.49
CA LEU A 159 4.93 6.27 15.05
C LEU A 159 6.43 5.96 15.23
N ARG A 160 7.32 6.86 14.80
CA ARG A 160 8.78 6.72 14.98
C ARG A 160 9.16 6.65 16.46
N ASP A 161 8.41 7.29 17.34
CA ASP A 161 8.60 7.25 18.80
C ASP A 161 8.09 5.97 19.44
N GLY A 162 7.55 5.05 18.65
CA GLY A 162 7.18 3.70 19.09
C GLY A 162 5.68 3.50 19.30
N TYR A 163 4.84 4.44 18.86
CA TYR A 163 3.40 4.22 18.88
C TYR A 163 3.03 2.98 18.06
N LEU A 164 2.14 2.16 18.57
CA LEU A 164 1.75 0.84 18.05
C LEU A 164 2.88 -0.21 18.01
N GLY A 165 4.07 0.10 18.52
CA GLY A 165 5.21 -0.82 18.54
C GLY A 165 5.80 -1.17 17.16
N ILE A 166 5.48 -0.39 16.11
CA ILE A 166 5.85 -0.73 14.72
C ILE A 166 7.31 -0.40 14.42
N TYR A 167 7.79 0.80 14.77
CA TYR A 167 9.13 1.27 14.40
C TYR A 167 10.18 1.20 15.52
N LYS A 168 9.77 1.21 16.78
CA LYS A 168 10.68 0.89 17.90
C LYS A 168 10.45 -0.54 18.31
N SER A 169 11.53 -1.32 18.38
CA SER A 169 11.47 -2.65 18.98
C SER A 169 10.91 -2.53 20.40
N ALA A 170 9.65 -2.87 20.58
CA ALA A 170 9.18 -3.27 21.90
C ALA A 170 10.06 -4.46 22.37
N PRO A 171 10.33 -4.61 23.68
CA PRO A 171 10.92 -5.85 24.17
C PRO A 171 10.08 -7.02 23.62
N PRO A 172 10.69 -8.17 23.29
CA PRO A 172 10.07 -9.20 22.50
C PRO A 172 8.76 -9.66 23.15
N VAL A 173 7.66 -9.09 22.72
CA VAL A 173 6.38 -9.79 22.78
C VAL A 173 6.58 -10.95 21.80
N VAL A 174 6.46 -12.17 22.29
CA VAL A 174 6.53 -13.36 21.44
C VAL A 174 5.51 -13.18 20.32
N ALA A 175 5.97 -12.62 19.20
CA ALA A 175 5.14 -12.48 18.02
C ALA A 175 4.73 -13.89 17.58
N PRO A 176 3.51 -14.07 17.07
CA PRO A 176 3.18 -15.34 16.42
C PRO A 176 4.24 -15.61 15.34
N PRO A 177 4.61 -16.87 15.11
CA PRO A 177 5.69 -17.19 14.19
C PRO A 177 5.44 -16.54 12.85
N VAL A 178 6.31 -15.59 12.50
CA VAL A 178 6.27 -14.94 11.20
C VAL A 178 6.61 -16.02 10.18
N LEU A 179 5.68 -16.32 9.29
CA LEU A 179 5.97 -17.22 8.20
C LEU A 179 7.10 -16.63 7.35
N ASP A 180 8.14 -17.40 7.13
CA ASP A 180 9.16 -17.13 6.13
C ASP A 180 8.48 -16.68 4.82
N PRO A 181 9.03 -15.69 4.09
CA PRO A 181 8.49 -15.22 2.82
C PRO A 181 8.16 -16.34 1.83
N ILE A 182 9.00 -17.40 1.80
CA ILE A 182 8.76 -18.59 0.98
C ILE A 182 7.51 -19.34 1.45
N ALA A 183 7.35 -19.52 2.76
CA ALA A 183 6.18 -20.20 3.35
C ALA A 183 4.89 -19.38 3.13
N ARG A 184 4.97 -18.04 3.19
CA ARG A 184 3.83 -17.16 2.85
C ARG A 184 3.45 -17.29 1.37
N HIS A 185 4.44 -17.30 0.48
CA HIS A 185 4.20 -17.49 -0.95
C HIS A 185 3.59 -18.87 -1.25
N GLN A 186 4.10 -19.93 -0.65
CA GLN A 186 3.53 -21.27 -0.78
C GLN A 186 2.09 -21.33 -0.26
N LYS A 187 1.81 -20.65 0.86
CA LYS A 187 0.45 -20.52 1.38
C LYS A 187 -0.46 -19.80 0.37
N PHE A 188 -0.01 -18.67 -0.21
CA PHE A 188 -0.76 -17.96 -1.24
C PHE A 188 -1.09 -18.88 -2.42
N LEU A 189 -0.10 -19.58 -2.99
CA LEU A 189 -0.33 -20.49 -4.12
C LEU A 189 -1.32 -21.62 -3.80
N LYS A 190 -1.40 -22.02 -2.54
CA LYS A 190 -2.29 -23.09 -2.09
C LYS A 190 -3.72 -22.62 -1.80
N GLU A 191 -3.86 -21.42 -1.27
CA GLU A 191 -5.13 -20.90 -0.72
C GLU A 191 -5.81 -19.86 -1.62
N ALA A 192 -5.07 -19.29 -2.59
CA ALA A 192 -5.58 -18.28 -3.49
C ALA A 192 -6.71 -18.81 -4.37
N SER A 193 -7.72 -17.99 -4.59
CA SER A 193 -8.75 -18.24 -5.56
C SER A 193 -8.19 -18.26 -7.00
N GLU A 194 -8.91 -18.88 -7.91
CA GLU A 194 -8.54 -18.89 -9.33
C GLU A 194 -8.29 -17.48 -9.87
N ARG A 195 -9.12 -16.52 -9.50
CA ARG A 195 -8.96 -15.10 -9.88
C ARG A 195 -7.65 -14.51 -9.36
N GLU A 196 -7.32 -14.74 -8.08
CA GLU A 196 -6.07 -14.23 -7.46
C GLU A 196 -4.84 -14.82 -8.13
N LEU A 197 -4.89 -16.12 -8.47
CA LEU A 197 -3.82 -16.77 -9.23
C LEU A 197 -3.69 -16.20 -10.64
N MET A 198 -4.79 -15.94 -11.33
CA MET A 198 -4.78 -15.34 -12.67
C MET A 198 -4.18 -13.93 -12.66
N VAL A 199 -4.52 -13.09 -11.67
CA VAL A 199 -3.92 -11.75 -11.53
C VAL A 199 -2.43 -11.87 -11.22
N TYR A 200 -2.05 -12.75 -10.29
CA TYR A 200 -0.64 -13.00 -9.97
C TYR A 200 0.16 -13.44 -11.21
N ILE A 201 -0.38 -14.38 -12.00
CA ILE A 201 0.26 -14.84 -13.26
C ILE A 201 0.35 -13.68 -14.26
N ALA A 202 -0.70 -12.87 -14.41
CA ALA A 202 -0.69 -11.72 -15.31
C ALA A 202 0.38 -10.70 -14.91
N GLU A 203 0.54 -10.42 -13.61
CA GLU A 203 1.60 -9.55 -13.09
C GLU A 203 3.00 -10.11 -13.41
N GLN A 204 3.21 -11.42 -13.27
CA GLN A 204 4.49 -12.07 -13.59
C GLN A 204 4.78 -12.10 -15.10
N LEU A 205 3.74 -12.16 -15.94
CA LEU A 205 3.84 -12.22 -17.41
C LEU A 205 3.67 -10.84 -18.07
N GLY A 206 3.20 -9.84 -17.34
CA GLY A 206 2.94 -8.49 -17.83
C GLY A 206 4.20 -7.72 -18.22
N PRO A 207 4.10 -6.46 -18.67
CA PRO A 207 5.20 -5.65 -19.20
C PRO A 207 6.29 -5.28 -18.18
N GLY A 208 6.47 -6.10 -17.17
CA GLY A 208 7.52 -6.00 -16.16
C GLY A 208 7.35 -4.82 -15.20
N HIS A 209 7.46 -5.07 -13.92
CA HIS A 209 7.54 -4.00 -12.93
C HIS A 209 8.73 -3.08 -13.27
N PRO A 210 8.61 -1.74 -13.20
CA PRO A 210 9.70 -0.79 -13.54
C PRO A 210 11.02 -1.05 -12.81
N GLU A 211 10.99 -1.75 -11.69
CA GLU A 211 12.14 -2.10 -10.86
C GLU A 211 12.72 -3.50 -11.14
N TRP A 212 12.12 -4.26 -12.04
CA TRP A 212 12.71 -5.55 -12.39
C TRP A 212 14.02 -5.34 -13.16
N PRO A 213 15.08 -6.12 -12.85
CA PRO A 213 16.39 -5.99 -13.52
C PRO A 213 16.33 -6.21 -15.02
N SER A 214 15.20 -6.65 -15.54
CA SER A 214 14.94 -7.00 -16.94
C SER A 214 14.54 -5.83 -17.83
N LYS A 215 14.56 -4.58 -17.37
CA LYS A 215 14.28 -3.38 -18.19
C LYS A 215 13.02 -3.50 -19.05
N GLY A 216 11.92 -3.88 -18.48
CA GLY A 216 10.64 -4.01 -19.18
C GLY A 216 10.40 -5.37 -19.86
N LYS A 217 11.27 -6.33 -19.67
CA LYS A 217 11.03 -7.72 -20.11
C LYS A 217 10.16 -8.46 -19.10
N THR A 218 9.22 -9.26 -19.59
CA THR A 218 8.37 -10.11 -18.78
C THR A 218 9.09 -11.39 -18.33
N LEU A 219 8.55 -12.11 -17.38
CA LEU A 219 9.02 -13.46 -17.05
C LEU A 219 9.00 -14.37 -18.31
N ARG A 220 7.96 -14.22 -19.15
CA ARG A 220 7.82 -14.90 -20.43
C ARG A 220 9.03 -14.62 -21.32
N ASP A 221 9.45 -13.36 -21.46
CA ASP A 221 10.60 -12.99 -22.30
C ASP A 221 11.89 -13.61 -21.79
N LYS A 222 12.03 -13.72 -20.44
CA LYS A 222 13.17 -14.40 -19.82
C LYS A 222 13.19 -15.91 -20.06
N VAL A 223 12.03 -16.56 -19.94
CA VAL A 223 11.90 -18.02 -20.06
C VAL A 223 12.07 -18.45 -21.51
N PHE A 224 11.59 -17.65 -22.45
CA PHE A 224 11.61 -17.99 -23.88
C PHE A 224 12.70 -17.25 -24.68
N GLY A 225 13.56 -16.44 -24.02
CA GLY A 225 14.70 -15.77 -24.66
C GLY A 225 14.31 -14.69 -25.66
N LEU A 226 13.14 -14.05 -25.51
CA LEU A 226 12.60 -13.00 -26.39
C LEU A 226 13.17 -11.63 -26.07
#